data_74b9105092e3fb0fb3b136661f27eb07
#
_entry.id   74b9105092e3fb0fb3b136661f27eb07
#
_cell.length_a   1.000
_cell.length_b   1.000
_cell.length_c   1.000
_cell.angle_alpha   90.00
_cell.angle_beta   90.00
_cell.angle_gamma   90.00
#
_symmetry.space_group_name_H-M   'P 1'
#
loop_
_entity.id
_entity.type
_entity.pdbx_description
1 polymer ?
#
loop_
_entity_poly.entity_id
_entity_poly.type
_entity_poly.pdbx_seq_one_letter_code
_entity_poly.pdbx_strand_id
1 'polypeptide(L)'
;MFLQTQRLILRKPELRDVDDHLEFACSEFVLRFNAMTPPTREKAEARFAEAPDDGSVLVMEEKATGKVIGMIYTEEDSLRYGVASKEFSYYLREDRARKGLMKEALHALIGHLFETEPLDLVSARCFAPNIASRRLLESLGFRQDGTVRRCVRGWGDTVFDDCLYSLMREEFL
;
A
#
# COMPACT_ATOMS: atom_id res chain seq x y z
N MET A 1 -7.55 -4.04 13.00
CA MET A 1 -6.61 -5.15 12.65
C MET A 1 -5.24 -4.85 13.24
N PHE A 2 -4.53 -5.87 13.66
CA PHE A 2 -3.19 -5.76 14.20
C PHE A 2 -2.39 -7.02 13.80
N LEU A 3 -1.34 -6.81 13.00
CA LEU A 3 -0.46 -7.89 12.56
C LEU A 3 0.97 -7.60 12.98
N GLN A 4 1.69 -8.62 13.39
CA GLN A 4 3.12 -8.52 13.68
C GLN A 4 3.92 -9.39 12.74
N THR A 5 5.00 -8.83 12.22
CA THR A 5 6.03 -9.54 11.46
C THR A 5 7.34 -9.58 12.27
N GLN A 6 8.41 -10.03 11.66
CA GLN A 6 9.73 -10.01 12.32
C GLN A 6 10.15 -8.58 12.71
N ARG A 7 9.96 -7.60 11.81
CA ARG A 7 10.48 -6.22 11.97
C ARG A 7 9.40 -5.16 12.14
N LEU A 8 8.13 -5.48 11.85
CA LEU A 8 7.04 -4.51 11.75
C LEU A 8 5.85 -4.86 12.62
N ILE A 9 5.08 -3.82 12.94
CA ILE A 9 3.72 -3.88 13.44
C ILE A 9 2.84 -3.17 12.42
N LEU A 10 1.85 -3.88 11.88
CA LEU A 10 0.82 -3.31 11.01
C LEU A 10 -0.42 -3.05 11.86
N ARG A 11 -0.80 -1.82 12.01
CA ARG A 11 -1.90 -1.42 12.88
C ARG A 11 -2.67 -0.22 12.32
N LYS A 12 -3.85 0.01 12.86
CA LYS A 12 -4.60 1.25 12.63
C LYS A 12 -3.74 2.47 12.96
N PRO A 13 -3.80 3.54 12.15
CA PRO A 13 -3.14 4.81 12.49
C PRO A 13 -3.74 5.45 13.74
N GLU A 14 -2.92 6.17 14.47
CA GLU A 14 -3.27 6.95 15.66
C GLU A 14 -2.83 8.42 15.48
N LEU A 15 -3.40 9.35 16.23
CA LEU A 15 -3.01 10.77 16.12
C LEU A 15 -1.51 11.02 16.39
N ARG A 16 -0.89 10.19 17.23
CA ARG A 16 0.56 10.27 17.48
C ARG A 16 1.44 9.98 16.25
N ASP A 17 0.88 9.33 15.24
CA ASP A 17 1.61 8.94 14.03
C ASP A 17 1.65 10.05 12.96
N VAL A 18 0.93 11.15 13.18
CA VAL A 18 0.78 12.23 12.20
C VAL A 18 2.12 12.85 11.83
N ASP A 19 3.00 13.09 12.82
CA ASP A 19 4.30 13.69 12.56
C ASP A 19 5.18 12.79 11.71
N ASP A 20 5.30 11.51 12.07
CA ASP A 20 6.05 10.52 11.29
C ASP A 20 5.47 10.39 9.87
N HIS A 21 4.15 10.36 9.73
CA HIS A 21 3.49 10.27 8.42
C HIS A 21 3.79 11.49 7.54
N LEU A 22 3.66 12.71 8.05
CA LEU A 22 3.90 13.93 7.29
C LEU A 22 5.36 14.04 6.84
N GLU A 23 6.32 13.55 7.63
CA GLU A 23 7.73 13.56 7.31
C GLU A 23 8.03 12.87 5.97
N PHE A 24 7.34 11.78 5.64
CA PHE A 24 7.58 11.06 4.39
C PHE A 24 6.48 11.21 3.33
N ALA A 25 5.23 11.41 3.71
CA ALA A 25 4.12 11.50 2.75
C ALA A 25 4.22 12.74 1.84
N CYS A 26 4.86 13.80 2.31
CA CYS A 26 5.13 15.03 1.54
C CYS A 26 6.46 14.99 0.78
N SER A 27 7.23 13.90 0.86
CA SER A 27 8.51 13.78 0.18
C SER A 27 8.35 13.60 -1.34
N GLU A 28 9.29 14.11 -2.12
CA GLU A 28 9.32 13.90 -3.57
C GLU A 28 9.36 12.40 -3.92
N PHE A 29 10.05 11.60 -3.12
CA PHE A 29 10.13 10.15 -3.28
C PHE A 29 8.76 9.47 -3.29
N VAL A 30 7.87 9.86 -2.36
CA VAL A 30 6.50 9.32 -2.29
C VAL A 30 5.61 9.95 -3.35
N LEU A 31 5.68 11.27 -3.54
CA LEU A 31 4.81 11.99 -4.46
C LEU A 31 5.08 11.66 -5.92
N ARG A 32 6.31 11.35 -6.28
CA ARG A 32 6.74 11.06 -7.66
C ARG A 32 5.87 10.02 -8.37
N PHE A 33 5.43 8.98 -7.66
CA PHE A 33 4.58 7.91 -8.17
C PHE A 33 3.31 7.75 -7.33
N ASN A 34 2.68 8.88 -7.05
CA ASN A 34 1.43 8.92 -6.32
C ASN A 34 0.48 9.94 -6.97
N ALA A 35 -0.81 9.64 -6.95
CA ALA A 35 -1.86 10.57 -7.41
C ALA A 35 -2.39 11.48 -6.29
N MET A 36 -1.90 11.30 -5.07
CA MET A 36 -2.35 12.08 -3.91
C MET A 36 -1.82 13.52 -3.92
N THR A 37 -2.60 14.42 -3.37
CA THR A 37 -2.11 15.75 -2.98
C THR A 37 -1.37 15.61 -1.64
N PRO A 38 -0.22 16.30 -1.44
CA PRO A 38 0.47 16.29 -0.16
C PRO A 38 -0.50 16.60 0.98
N PRO A 39 -0.57 15.78 2.03
CA PRO A 39 -1.50 16.01 3.13
C PRO A 39 -1.07 17.23 3.96
N THR A 40 -2.06 18.05 4.37
CA THR A 40 -1.86 19.01 5.46
C THR A 40 -1.98 18.30 6.80
N ARG A 41 -1.47 18.91 7.88
CA ARG A 41 -1.63 18.37 9.24
C ARG A 41 -3.09 18.10 9.57
N GLU A 42 -3.97 19.08 9.35
CA GLU A 42 -5.41 18.95 9.65
C GLU A 42 -6.06 17.77 8.93
N LYS A 43 -5.70 17.58 7.64
CA LYS A 43 -6.21 16.44 6.85
C LYS A 43 -5.66 15.11 7.34
N ALA A 44 -4.40 15.06 7.75
CA ALA A 44 -3.80 13.85 8.29
C ALA A 44 -4.41 13.49 9.65
N GLU A 45 -4.60 14.47 10.54
CA GLU A 45 -5.26 14.29 11.84
C GLU A 45 -6.71 13.80 11.68
N ALA A 46 -7.50 14.44 10.82
CA ALA A 46 -8.87 14.01 10.55
C ALA A 46 -8.92 12.58 9.99
N ARG A 47 -8.07 12.27 9.01
CA ARG A 47 -7.99 10.93 8.40
C ARG A 47 -7.61 9.85 9.43
N PHE A 48 -6.67 10.13 10.32
CA PHE A 48 -6.23 9.17 11.33
C PHE A 48 -7.26 8.99 12.45
N ALA A 49 -7.93 10.08 12.85
CA ALA A 49 -9.01 10.00 13.82
C ALA A 49 -10.22 9.19 13.30
N GLU A 50 -10.51 9.30 12.00
CA GLU A 50 -11.64 8.64 11.34
C GLU A 50 -11.28 7.28 10.72
N ALA A 51 -10.02 6.84 10.85
CA ALA A 51 -9.58 5.58 10.25
C ALA A 51 -10.42 4.40 10.78
N PRO A 52 -10.91 3.52 9.89
CA PRO A 52 -11.76 2.40 10.29
C PRO A 52 -10.98 1.32 11.05
N ASP A 53 -11.69 0.52 11.84
CA ASP A 53 -11.12 -0.60 12.59
C ASP A 53 -11.04 -1.91 11.80
N ASP A 54 -11.45 -1.89 10.53
CA ASP A 54 -11.54 -3.07 9.64
C ASP A 54 -10.21 -3.50 9.02
N GLY A 55 -9.14 -2.70 9.21
CA GLY A 55 -7.82 -2.97 8.65
C GLY A 55 -7.62 -2.47 7.21
N SER A 56 -8.57 -1.69 6.69
CA SER A 56 -8.44 -1.07 5.36
C SER A 56 -7.38 0.02 5.29
N VAL A 57 -7.01 0.61 6.44
CA VAL A 57 -5.94 1.62 6.57
C VAL A 57 -4.96 1.19 7.65
N LEU A 58 -3.73 0.90 7.26
CA LEU A 58 -2.69 0.44 8.17
C LEU A 58 -1.44 1.32 8.07
N VAL A 59 -0.87 1.65 9.22
CA VAL A 59 0.50 2.14 9.34
C VAL A 59 1.47 0.96 9.49
N MET A 60 2.68 1.15 8.99
CA MET A 60 3.81 0.26 9.20
C MET A 60 4.71 0.86 10.29
N GLU A 61 4.58 0.37 11.52
CA GLU A 61 5.47 0.76 12.63
C GLU A 61 6.71 -0.15 12.65
N GLU A 62 7.89 0.45 12.60
CA GLU A 62 9.17 -0.28 12.70
C GLU A 62 9.48 -0.60 14.16
N LYS A 63 9.55 -1.90 14.54
CA LYS A 63 9.77 -2.34 15.93
C LYS A 63 11.04 -1.79 16.57
N ALA A 64 12.09 -1.62 15.77
CA ALA A 64 13.39 -1.15 16.25
C ALA A 64 13.38 0.33 16.70
N THR A 65 12.48 1.14 16.15
CA THR A 65 12.46 2.59 16.38
C THR A 65 11.15 3.08 16.99
N GLY A 66 10.07 2.30 16.90
CA GLY A 66 8.71 2.69 17.26
C GLY A 66 8.11 3.74 16.31
N LYS A 67 8.77 4.02 15.18
CA LYS A 67 8.33 5.03 14.21
C LYS A 67 7.47 4.43 13.10
N VAL A 68 6.51 5.20 12.63
CA VAL A 68 5.77 4.89 11.41
C VAL A 68 6.64 5.20 10.20
N ILE A 69 6.81 4.18 9.34
CA ILE A 69 7.69 4.26 8.17
C ILE A 69 6.97 4.09 6.84
N GLY A 70 5.68 3.76 6.84
CA GLY A 70 4.90 3.55 5.62
C GLY A 70 3.42 3.37 5.91
N MET A 71 2.65 3.33 4.83
CA MET A 71 1.20 3.13 4.85
C MET A 71 0.81 2.02 3.87
N ILE A 72 -0.24 1.29 4.21
CA ILE A 72 -0.91 0.33 3.33
C ILE A 72 -2.41 0.62 3.39
N TYR A 73 -3.04 0.65 2.25
CA TYR A 73 -4.48 0.76 2.07
C TYR A 73 -5.00 -0.49 1.38
N THR A 74 -6.17 -0.94 1.78
CA THR A 74 -6.88 -2.06 1.19
C THR A 74 -8.28 -1.60 0.85
N GLU A 75 -8.65 -1.64 -0.41
CA GLU A 75 -9.93 -1.16 -0.92
C GLU A 75 -10.61 -2.28 -1.73
N GLU A 76 -11.90 -2.12 -2.04
CA GLU A 76 -12.56 -2.99 -2.99
C GLU A 76 -11.95 -2.81 -4.39
N ASP A 77 -11.70 -3.91 -5.07
CA ASP A 77 -11.21 -3.87 -6.45
C ASP A 77 -12.35 -3.51 -7.41
N SER A 78 -12.38 -2.26 -7.83
CA SER A 78 -13.42 -1.72 -8.72
C SER A 78 -13.35 -2.25 -10.16
N LEU A 79 -12.28 -2.96 -10.53
CA LEU A 79 -12.11 -3.52 -11.87
C LEU A 79 -12.88 -4.83 -12.07
N ARG A 80 -13.18 -5.55 -10.98
CA ARG A 80 -13.74 -6.91 -11.02
C ARG A 80 -15.19 -6.93 -10.56
N TYR A 81 -16.03 -7.73 -11.26
CA TYR A 81 -17.46 -7.84 -11.00
C TYR A 81 -17.79 -9.25 -10.52
N GLY A 82 -18.37 -9.37 -9.32
CA GLY A 82 -18.78 -10.64 -8.75
C GLY A 82 -17.63 -11.59 -8.40
N VAL A 83 -16.43 -11.07 -8.30
CA VAL A 83 -15.22 -11.78 -7.87
C VAL A 83 -14.81 -11.18 -6.52
N ALA A 84 -14.63 -12.03 -5.51
CA ALA A 84 -14.21 -11.58 -4.19
C ALA A 84 -12.74 -11.13 -4.24
N SER A 85 -12.49 -9.83 -4.27
CA SER A 85 -11.16 -9.27 -4.47
C SER A 85 -10.94 -8.00 -3.68
N LYS A 86 -9.68 -7.73 -3.33
CA LYS A 86 -9.24 -6.47 -2.72
C LYS A 86 -8.04 -5.91 -3.47
N GLU A 87 -8.00 -4.59 -3.59
CA GLU A 87 -6.89 -3.87 -4.20
C GLU A 87 -6.00 -3.23 -3.13
N PHE A 88 -4.68 -3.36 -3.27
CA PHE A 88 -3.70 -2.71 -2.40
C PHE A 88 -3.12 -1.44 -3.01
N SER A 89 -2.98 -0.42 -2.18
CA SER A 89 -2.09 0.70 -2.43
C SER A 89 -1.16 0.92 -1.23
N TYR A 90 0.06 1.36 -1.48
CA TYR A 90 1.07 1.49 -0.42
C TYR A 90 2.16 2.49 -0.78
N TYR A 91 2.79 3.05 0.24
CA TYR A 91 4.01 3.83 0.12
C TYR A 91 4.86 3.73 1.38
N LEU A 92 6.15 4.03 1.24
CA LEU A 92 7.17 3.85 2.26
C LEU A 92 8.12 5.04 2.24
N ARG A 93 8.65 5.42 3.39
CA ARG A 93 9.70 6.45 3.45
C ARG A 93 10.97 5.99 2.72
N GLU A 94 11.67 6.94 2.11
CA GLU A 94 12.79 6.67 1.21
C GLU A 94 13.94 5.92 1.90
N ASP A 95 14.33 6.35 3.11
CA ASP A 95 15.45 5.77 3.86
C ASP A 95 15.17 4.34 4.37
N ARG A 96 13.95 3.85 4.20
CA ARG A 96 13.53 2.47 4.49
C ARG A 96 13.26 1.64 3.22
N ALA A 97 13.37 2.26 2.05
CA ALA A 97 13.21 1.56 0.78
C ALA A 97 14.33 0.52 0.55
N ARG A 98 14.04 -0.49 -0.29
CA ARG A 98 14.97 -1.57 -0.70
C ARG A 98 15.53 -2.44 0.45
N LYS A 99 14.92 -2.40 1.63
CA LYS A 99 15.28 -3.23 2.80
C LYS A 99 14.35 -4.45 2.99
N GLY A 100 13.44 -4.68 2.06
CA GLY A 100 12.46 -5.77 2.10
C GLY A 100 11.29 -5.54 3.07
N LEU A 101 11.19 -4.36 3.70
CA LEU A 101 10.16 -4.08 4.71
C LEU A 101 8.74 -4.08 4.11
N MET A 102 8.52 -3.45 2.95
CA MET A 102 7.21 -3.47 2.29
C MET A 102 6.85 -4.89 1.83
N LYS A 103 7.82 -5.68 1.33
CA LYS A 103 7.58 -7.08 0.99
C LYS A 103 7.12 -7.90 2.19
N GLU A 104 7.78 -7.73 3.33
CA GLU A 104 7.44 -8.39 4.59
C GLU A 104 6.03 -8.02 5.06
N ALA A 105 5.69 -6.73 5.00
CA ALA A 105 4.37 -6.23 5.38
C ALA A 105 3.26 -6.78 4.48
N LEU A 106 3.40 -6.66 3.16
CA LEU A 106 2.39 -7.11 2.21
C LEU A 106 2.23 -8.63 2.25
N HIS A 107 3.32 -9.40 2.35
CA HIS A 107 3.22 -10.86 2.47
C HIS A 107 2.40 -11.28 3.70
N ALA A 108 2.66 -10.67 4.86
CA ALA A 108 1.91 -10.97 6.08
C ALA A 108 0.43 -10.55 5.97
N LEU A 109 0.15 -9.39 5.37
CA LEU A 109 -1.21 -8.90 5.18
C LEU A 109 -2.00 -9.76 4.20
N ILE A 110 -1.40 -10.13 3.06
CA ILE A 110 -2.03 -11.00 2.05
C ILE A 110 -2.37 -12.37 2.65
N GLY A 111 -1.42 -12.98 3.37
CA GLY A 111 -1.66 -14.26 4.05
C GLY A 111 -2.82 -14.16 5.04
N HIS A 112 -2.84 -13.13 5.88
CA HIS A 112 -3.94 -12.89 6.80
C HIS A 112 -5.29 -12.73 6.11
N LEU A 113 -5.35 -11.95 5.04
CA LEU A 113 -6.59 -11.74 4.29
C LEU A 113 -7.08 -13.02 3.63
N PHE A 114 -6.20 -13.81 3.03
CA PHE A 114 -6.58 -15.09 2.46
C PHE A 114 -7.00 -16.13 3.52
N GLU A 115 -6.50 -16.03 4.76
CA GLU A 115 -6.93 -16.91 5.86
C GLU A 115 -8.30 -16.50 6.44
N THR A 116 -8.58 -15.20 6.51
CA THR A 116 -9.75 -14.68 7.23
C THR A 116 -10.92 -14.28 6.37
N GLU A 117 -10.68 -14.05 5.07
CA GLU A 117 -11.72 -13.62 4.12
C GLU A 117 -11.80 -14.57 2.93
N PRO A 118 -13.01 -14.80 2.36
CA PRO A 118 -13.21 -15.68 1.22
C PRO A 118 -12.82 -14.98 -0.11
N LEU A 119 -11.63 -14.38 -0.18
CA LEU A 119 -11.14 -13.71 -1.38
C LEU A 119 -10.69 -14.73 -2.43
N ASP A 120 -11.02 -14.50 -3.68
CA ASP A 120 -10.49 -15.24 -4.82
C ASP A 120 -9.07 -14.80 -5.17
N LEU A 121 -8.82 -13.48 -5.03
CA LEU A 121 -7.55 -12.87 -5.37
C LEU A 121 -7.33 -11.53 -4.62
N VAL A 122 -6.11 -11.05 -4.70
CA VAL A 122 -5.75 -9.66 -4.37
C VAL A 122 -5.13 -8.99 -5.59
N SER A 123 -5.31 -7.68 -5.72
CA SER A 123 -4.79 -6.88 -6.83
C SER A 123 -4.01 -5.67 -6.34
N ALA A 124 -3.23 -5.10 -7.23
CA ALA A 124 -2.54 -3.84 -7.04
C ALA A 124 -2.30 -3.15 -8.37
N ARG A 125 -2.23 -1.83 -8.34
CA ARG A 125 -1.85 -1.03 -9.50
C ARG A 125 -0.59 -0.23 -9.20
N CYS A 126 0.20 0.02 -10.22
CA CYS A 126 1.34 0.91 -10.09
C CYS A 126 1.66 1.62 -11.40
N PHE A 127 2.12 2.84 -11.28
CA PHE A 127 2.56 3.62 -12.43
C PHE A 127 3.64 2.87 -13.21
N ALA A 128 3.48 2.74 -14.53
CA ALA A 128 4.37 1.95 -15.38
C ALA A 128 5.87 2.26 -15.21
N PRO A 129 6.32 3.51 -14.98
CA PRO A 129 7.72 3.82 -14.71
C PRO A 129 8.17 3.50 -13.28
N ASN A 130 7.27 3.09 -12.36
CA ASN A 130 7.64 2.71 -11.00
C ASN A 130 8.18 1.28 -10.94
N ILE A 131 9.40 1.10 -11.46
CA ILE A 131 10.05 -0.22 -11.53
C ILE A 131 10.22 -0.87 -10.16
N ALA A 132 10.40 -0.08 -9.09
CA ALA A 132 10.56 -0.60 -7.74
C ALA A 132 9.28 -1.29 -7.25
N SER A 133 8.10 -0.67 -7.46
CA SER A 133 6.81 -1.26 -7.11
C SER A 133 6.50 -2.50 -7.97
N ARG A 134 6.75 -2.45 -9.28
CA ARG A 134 6.57 -3.58 -10.18
C ARG A 134 7.37 -4.82 -9.72
N ARG A 135 8.67 -4.64 -9.46
CA ARG A 135 9.53 -5.73 -8.95
C ARG A 135 9.10 -6.24 -7.58
N LEU A 136 8.59 -5.37 -6.72
CA LEU A 136 8.04 -5.77 -5.42
C LEU A 136 6.84 -6.70 -5.63
N LEU A 137 5.87 -6.32 -6.45
CA LEU A 137 4.68 -7.12 -6.75
C LEU A 137 5.06 -8.47 -7.37
N GLU A 138 5.92 -8.47 -8.38
CA GLU A 138 6.45 -9.69 -9.01
C GLU A 138 7.15 -10.61 -7.99
N SER A 139 7.91 -10.03 -7.06
CA SER A 139 8.59 -10.80 -6.01
C SER A 139 7.64 -11.41 -4.95
N LEU A 140 6.41 -10.91 -4.86
CA LEU A 140 5.33 -11.45 -4.03
C LEU A 140 4.47 -12.48 -4.76
N GLY A 141 4.76 -12.75 -6.04
CA GLY A 141 4.01 -13.69 -6.86
C GLY A 141 2.92 -13.08 -7.73
N PHE A 142 2.70 -11.76 -7.66
CA PHE A 142 1.75 -11.09 -8.54
C PHE A 142 2.15 -11.23 -10.00
N ARG A 143 1.16 -11.42 -10.87
CA ARG A 143 1.31 -11.40 -12.32
C ARG A 143 0.72 -10.13 -12.90
N GLN A 144 1.36 -9.59 -13.92
CA GLN A 144 0.83 -8.44 -14.63
C GLN A 144 -0.31 -8.86 -15.56
N ASP A 145 -1.52 -8.33 -15.30
CA ASP A 145 -2.71 -8.58 -16.10
C ASP A 145 -2.73 -7.70 -17.37
N GLY A 146 -2.17 -6.50 -17.28
CA GLY A 146 -2.17 -5.56 -18.40
C GLY A 146 -1.60 -4.20 -18.05
N THR A 147 -1.72 -3.28 -19.02
CA THR A 147 -1.35 -1.87 -18.86
C THR A 147 -2.44 -0.99 -19.46
N VAL A 148 -2.92 -0.04 -18.69
CA VAL A 148 -3.89 0.96 -19.15
C VAL A 148 -3.14 2.25 -19.50
N ARG A 149 -3.22 2.64 -20.78
CA ARG A 149 -2.52 3.84 -21.25
C ARG A 149 -3.16 5.12 -20.74
N ARG A 150 -2.34 6.10 -20.35
CA ARG A 150 -2.76 7.41 -19.85
C ARG A 150 -3.84 7.34 -18.77
N CYS A 151 -3.66 6.40 -17.85
CA CYS A 151 -4.67 6.00 -16.86
C CYS A 151 -4.76 6.95 -15.69
N VAL A 152 -3.62 7.47 -15.21
CA VAL A 152 -3.58 8.20 -13.95
C VAL A 152 -2.77 9.49 -14.07
N ARG A 153 -3.32 10.57 -13.51
CA ARG A 153 -2.60 11.82 -13.34
C ARG A 153 -1.90 11.79 -11.99
N GLY A 154 -0.58 11.77 -12.02
CA GLY A 154 0.25 11.82 -10.82
C GLY A 154 0.44 13.25 -10.32
N TRP A 155 1.14 13.38 -9.22
CA TRP A 155 1.60 14.66 -8.71
C TRP A 155 2.43 15.40 -9.76
N GLY A 156 2.23 16.73 -9.91
CA GLY A 156 2.93 17.54 -10.91
C GLY A 156 2.37 17.42 -12.34
N ASP A 157 1.10 17.01 -12.46
CA ASP A 157 0.33 16.95 -13.73
C ASP A 157 0.85 15.96 -14.80
N THR A 158 1.83 15.15 -14.48
CA THR A 158 2.27 14.09 -15.40
C THR A 158 1.22 12.98 -15.47
N VAL A 159 0.85 12.60 -16.69
CA VAL A 159 -0.08 11.50 -16.94
C VAL A 159 0.72 10.22 -17.22
N PHE A 160 0.45 9.18 -16.44
CA PHE A 160 1.13 7.90 -16.51
C PHE A 160 0.23 6.79 -17.05
N ASP A 161 0.85 5.82 -17.70
CA ASP A 161 0.27 4.51 -17.89
C ASP A 161 0.29 3.77 -16.55
N ASP A 162 -0.71 2.90 -16.32
CA ASP A 162 -0.85 2.15 -15.09
C ASP A 162 -0.79 0.66 -15.35
N CYS A 163 0.08 -0.06 -14.66
CA CYS A 163 0.21 -1.50 -14.73
C CYS A 163 -0.70 -2.17 -13.71
N LEU A 164 -1.52 -3.09 -14.17
CA LEU A 164 -2.45 -3.88 -13.37
C LEU A 164 -1.80 -5.20 -12.99
N TYR A 165 -1.89 -5.58 -11.73
CA TYR A 165 -1.34 -6.82 -11.18
C TYR A 165 -2.38 -7.55 -10.35
N SER A 166 -2.36 -8.88 -10.40
CA SER A 166 -3.17 -9.74 -9.53
C SER A 166 -2.36 -10.93 -9.00
N LEU A 167 -2.81 -11.46 -7.86
CA LEU A 167 -2.31 -12.68 -7.23
C LEU A 167 -3.52 -13.50 -6.79
N MET A 168 -3.70 -14.65 -7.41
CA MET A 168 -4.78 -15.57 -7.05
C MET A 168 -4.48 -16.26 -5.72
N ARG A 169 -5.54 -16.63 -4.98
CA ARG A 169 -5.38 -17.35 -3.70
C ARG A 169 -4.49 -18.59 -3.84
N GLU A 170 -4.71 -19.40 -4.87
CA GLU A 170 -3.97 -20.64 -5.11
C GLU A 170 -2.51 -20.44 -5.55
N GLU A 171 -2.13 -19.22 -5.91
CA GLU A 171 -0.76 -18.85 -6.29
C GLU A 171 0.06 -18.31 -5.09
N PHE A 172 -0.62 -17.98 -3.99
CA PHE A 172 0.04 -17.48 -2.79
C PHE A 172 0.71 -18.61 -2.00
N LEU A 173 2.04 -18.56 -1.83
CA LEU A 173 2.89 -19.56 -1.18
C LEU A 173 3.50 -19.04 0.12
#